data_a328efc5396be9655aee1300e36c14ec
#
_entry.id   a328efc5396be9655aee1300e36c14ec
#
_cell.length_a   1.000
_cell.length_b   1.000
_cell.length_c   1.000
_cell.angle_alpha   90.00
_cell.angle_beta   90.00
_cell.angle_gamma   90.00
#
_symmetry.space_group_name_H-M   'P 1'
#
loop_
_entity.id
_entity.type
_entity.pdbx_description
1 polymer ?
#
loop_
_entity_poly.entity_id
_entity_poly.type
_entity_poly.pdbx_seq_one_letter_code
_entity_poly.pdbx_strand_id
1 'polypeptide(L)'
;MKKKLTPDNIQELTENQIFVFGSNMNGNHAGGAARLAVEKFGAIMGQAEGIQGHSYAIPTLDKDMQKVTEEELITYLGNFREFAEEHPEKEFLLTAIGTGIAGFDTNYMAYMILRANLPDNVTLPKEFTKIKGYKGFNPDMTCRGFKYEEGKDYEEEGEIGACENGFHFCLHPLDVFGYYPPAYIGMNKFHEVEGSGYMDADEDDTNIACSKIHI
;
A
#
# COMPACT_ATOMS: atom_id res chain seq x y z
N MET A 1 5.26 -10.52 -10.52
CA MET A 1 4.88 -11.75 -9.76
C MET A 1 3.93 -11.38 -8.63
N LYS A 2 2.99 -12.24 -8.25
CA LYS A 2 2.12 -11.99 -7.09
C LYS A 2 2.98 -11.89 -5.83
N LYS A 3 2.96 -10.76 -5.12
CA LYS A 3 3.75 -10.57 -3.89
C LYS A 3 3.36 -11.62 -2.85
N LYS A 4 4.34 -12.14 -2.13
CA LYS A 4 4.10 -13.05 -1.01
C LYS A 4 3.42 -12.29 0.12
N LEU A 5 2.60 -12.98 0.90
CA LEU A 5 1.97 -12.40 2.08
C LEU A 5 2.89 -12.49 3.30
N THR A 6 2.93 -11.42 4.05
CA THR A 6 3.50 -11.42 5.40
C THR A 6 2.62 -12.29 6.31
N PRO A 7 3.18 -13.21 7.11
CA PRO A 7 2.41 -13.99 8.07
C PRO A 7 1.72 -13.09 9.13
N ASP A 8 0.48 -13.42 9.49
CA ASP A 8 -0.30 -12.65 10.48
C ASP A 8 0.33 -12.60 11.88
N ASN A 9 1.11 -13.63 12.26
CA ASN A 9 1.71 -13.73 13.60
C ASN A 9 3.16 -14.19 13.49
N ILE A 10 4.08 -13.23 13.43
CA ILE A 10 5.50 -13.47 13.34
C ILE A 10 6.08 -13.63 14.74
N GLN A 11 6.50 -14.85 15.11
CA GLN A 11 7.11 -15.15 16.40
C GLN A 11 8.61 -15.40 16.33
N GLU A 12 9.08 -15.84 15.16
CA GLU A 12 10.47 -16.18 14.87
C GLU A 12 10.81 -15.73 13.45
N LEU A 13 12.07 -15.47 13.19
CA LEU A 13 12.61 -15.12 11.89
C LEU A 13 13.69 -16.11 11.50
N THR A 14 13.81 -16.40 10.21
CA THR A 14 15.00 -17.05 9.66
C THR A 14 16.14 -16.04 9.57
N GLU A 15 17.37 -16.51 9.34
CA GLU A 15 18.57 -15.66 9.24
C GLU A 15 18.47 -14.56 8.18
N ASN A 16 17.71 -14.82 7.11
CA ASN A 16 17.55 -13.89 5.99
C ASN A 16 16.31 -12.99 6.12
N GLN A 17 15.46 -13.19 7.14
CA GLN A 17 14.25 -12.40 7.30
C GLN A 17 14.48 -11.18 8.19
N ILE A 18 13.86 -10.06 7.77
CA ILE A 18 13.86 -8.79 8.49
C ILE A 18 12.40 -8.40 8.80
N PHE A 19 12.12 -8.16 10.07
CA PHE A 19 10.81 -7.71 10.55
C PHE A 19 10.66 -6.19 10.34
N VAL A 20 9.73 -5.76 9.48
CA VAL A 20 9.54 -4.34 9.18
C VAL A 20 8.34 -3.80 9.96
N PHE A 21 8.56 -2.76 10.77
CA PHE A 21 7.55 -2.24 11.68
C PHE A 21 7.43 -0.71 11.64
N GLY A 22 6.23 -0.22 11.99
CA GLY A 22 5.98 1.22 12.13
C GLY A 22 6.56 1.76 13.44
N SER A 23 7.32 2.83 13.37
CA SER A 23 7.97 3.50 14.49
C SER A 23 7.49 4.95 14.66
N ASN A 24 8.15 5.70 15.49
CA ASN A 24 7.99 7.15 15.67
C ASN A 24 9.36 7.84 15.74
N MET A 25 9.40 9.14 15.48
CA MET A 25 10.62 9.93 15.42
C MET A 25 11.37 10.06 16.75
N ASN A 26 10.79 9.63 17.87
CA ASN A 26 11.49 9.51 19.15
C ASN A 26 12.18 8.14 19.33
N GLY A 27 11.95 7.19 18.42
CA GLY A 27 12.44 5.82 18.56
C GLY A 27 11.84 5.09 19.78
N ASN A 28 10.65 5.52 20.23
CA ASN A 28 9.97 4.88 21.34
C ASN A 28 9.18 3.68 20.86
N HIS A 29 9.68 2.50 21.08
CA HIS A 29 9.13 1.23 20.62
C HIS A 29 8.33 0.50 21.71
N ALA A 30 7.55 1.22 22.53
CA ALA A 30 6.87 0.67 23.70
C ALA A 30 5.58 -0.15 23.39
N GLY A 31 5.06 -0.11 22.17
CA GLY A 31 3.77 -0.73 21.84
C GLY A 31 3.73 -1.49 20.51
N GLY A 32 2.76 -2.40 20.37
CA GLY A 32 2.44 -3.11 19.14
C GLY A 32 3.63 -3.85 18.49
N ALA A 33 3.75 -3.76 17.18
CA ALA A 33 4.83 -4.40 16.42
C ALA A 33 6.22 -3.86 16.80
N ALA A 34 6.33 -2.58 17.15
CA ALA A 34 7.58 -1.97 17.59
C ALA A 34 8.09 -2.61 18.90
N ARG A 35 7.20 -2.88 19.86
CA ARG A 35 7.56 -3.58 21.09
C ARG A 35 8.04 -5.01 20.81
N LEU A 36 7.34 -5.75 19.94
CA LEU A 36 7.75 -7.09 19.51
C LEU A 36 9.15 -7.07 18.87
N ALA A 37 9.43 -6.04 18.05
CA ALA A 37 10.73 -5.87 17.42
C ALA A 37 11.85 -5.70 18.45
N VAL A 38 11.63 -4.94 19.55
CA VAL A 38 12.59 -4.81 20.65
C VAL A 38 12.78 -6.12 21.40
N GLU A 39 11.67 -6.79 21.74
CA GLU A 39 11.70 -8.01 22.56
C GLU A 39 12.35 -9.20 21.84
N LYS A 40 12.20 -9.29 20.49
CA LYS A 40 12.57 -10.50 19.74
C LYS A 40 13.55 -10.29 18.59
N PHE A 41 13.55 -9.11 17.95
CA PHE A 41 14.21 -8.93 16.66
C PHE A 41 15.32 -7.86 16.69
N GLY A 42 15.68 -7.40 17.88
CA GLY A 42 16.85 -6.54 18.07
C GLY A 42 16.65 -5.07 17.72
N ALA A 43 15.39 -4.59 17.69
CA ALA A 43 15.13 -3.16 17.58
C ALA A 43 15.69 -2.39 18.78
N ILE A 44 16.16 -1.17 18.54
CA ILE A 44 16.90 -0.35 19.51
C ILE A 44 16.04 0.83 19.93
N MET A 45 15.76 0.92 21.24
CA MET A 45 15.09 2.10 21.80
C MET A 45 15.90 3.37 21.52
N GLY A 46 15.24 4.40 21.00
CA GLY A 46 15.87 5.68 20.61
C GLY A 46 16.29 5.74 19.14
N GLN A 47 16.28 4.63 18.40
CA GLN A 47 16.54 4.63 16.96
C GLN A 47 15.21 4.64 16.20
N ALA A 48 14.88 5.76 15.57
CA ALA A 48 13.59 5.99 14.94
C ALA A 48 13.41 5.25 13.60
N GLU A 49 14.50 5.14 12.82
CA GLU A 49 14.45 4.67 11.42
C GLU A 49 15.58 3.68 11.12
N GLY A 50 15.36 2.85 10.12
CA GLY A 50 16.37 2.00 9.50
C GLY A 50 16.55 0.65 10.17
N ILE A 51 17.60 -0.05 9.73
CA ILE A 51 17.93 -1.41 10.18
C ILE A 51 18.42 -1.42 11.64
N GLN A 52 17.95 -2.37 12.43
CA GLN A 52 18.23 -2.58 13.85
C GLN A 52 18.14 -4.07 14.17
N GLY A 53 19.28 -4.74 14.28
CA GLY A 53 19.31 -6.20 14.42
C GLY A 53 18.61 -6.91 13.24
N HIS A 54 17.62 -7.75 13.50
CA HIS A 54 16.77 -8.38 12.51
C HIS A 54 15.45 -7.62 12.26
N SER A 55 15.43 -6.31 12.46
CA SER A 55 14.26 -5.47 12.23
C SER A 55 14.59 -4.18 11.50
N TYR A 56 13.60 -3.60 10.81
CA TYR A 56 13.69 -2.32 10.14
C TYR A 56 12.53 -1.43 10.57
N ALA A 57 12.84 -0.21 11.04
CA ALA A 57 11.87 0.75 11.53
C ALA A 57 11.52 1.78 10.47
N ILE A 58 10.21 2.02 10.26
CA ILE A 58 9.69 3.06 9.36
C ILE A 58 8.87 4.04 10.20
N PRO A 59 9.30 5.32 10.34
CA PRO A 59 8.54 6.31 11.10
C PRO A 59 7.16 6.57 10.49
N THR A 60 6.13 6.49 11.33
CA THR A 60 4.73 6.80 10.98
C THR A 60 4.15 7.89 11.89
N LEU A 61 4.89 8.25 12.94
CA LEU A 61 4.60 9.36 13.86
C LEU A 61 5.82 10.26 14.02
N ASP A 62 5.58 11.56 14.12
CA ASP A 62 6.58 12.57 14.41
C ASP A 62 7.02 12.58 15.89
N LYS A 63 7.79 13.59 16.28
CA LYS A 63 8.28 13.76 17.67
C LYS A 63 7.17 14.09 18.66
N ASP A 64 6.09 14.68 18.20
CA ASP A 64 4.92 15.07 19.00
C ASP A 64 3.83 13.98 18.96
N MET A 65 4.17 12.79 18.43
CA MET A 65 3.27 11.65 18.27
C MET A 65 2.05 11.95 17.38
N GLN A 66 2.20 12.90 16.45
CA GLN A 66 1.24 13.14 15.37
C GLN A 66 1.65 12.32 14.14
N LYS A 67 0.70 12.07 13.23
CA LYS A 67 0.99 11.45 11.95
C LYS A 67 2.07 12.24 11.22
N VAL A 68 3.07 11.55 10.68
CA VAL A 68 3.97 12.19 9.73
C VAL A 68 3.21 12.71 8.52
N THR A 69 3.71 13.73 7.85
CA THR A 69 3.14 14.23 6.61
C THR A 69 3.28 13.20 5.49
N GLU A 70 2.50 13.37 4.41
CA GLU A 70 2.62 12.50 3.23
C GLU A 70 4.04 12.56 2.64
N GLU A 71 4.65 13.74 2.55
CA GLU A 71 6.02 13.93 2.03
C GLU A 71 7.06 13.18 2.88
N GLU A 72 6.92 13.25 4.21
CA GLU A 72 7.78 12.50 5.13
C GLU A 72 7.58 10.98 4.97
N LEU A 73 6.33 10.53 4.86
CA LEU A 73 6.03 9.11 4.67
C LEU A 73 6.60 8.59 3.35
N ILE A 74 6.48 9.34 2.26
CA ILE A 74 7.10 9.02 0.97
C ILE A 74 8.62 8.89 1.12
N THR A 75 9.24 9.82 1.85
CA THR A 75 10.69 9.81 2.10
C THR A 75 11.10 8.53 2.86
N TYR A 76 10.41 8.18 3.96
CA TYR A 76 10.74 6.99 4.74
C TYR A 76 10.49 5.69 3.99
N LEU A 77 9.44 5.63 3.18
CA LEU A 77 9.18 4.48 2.31
C LEU A 77 10.21 4.36 1.18
N GLY A 78 10.67 5.50 0.64
CA GLY A 78 11.76 5.56 -0.33
C GLY A 78 13.08 5.03 0.25
N ASN A 79 13.46 5.48 1.45
CA ASN A 79 14.66 4.99 2.15
C ASN A 79 14.57 3.48 2.41
N PHE A 80 13.40 2.98 2.78
CA PHE A 80 13.18 1.55 2.96
C PHE A 80 13.28 0.78 1.64
N ARG A 81 12.72 1.32 0.56
CA ARG A 81 12.81 0.73 -0.78
C ARG A 81 14.27 0.60 -1.21
N GLU A 82 15.05 1.68 -1.15
CA GLU A 82 16.48 1.68 -1.50
C GLU A 82 17.23 0.61 -0.70
N PHE A 83 17.01 0.57 0.62
CA PHE A 83 17.63 -0.43 1.48
C PHE A 83 17.25 -1.87 1.08
N ALA A 84 15.98 -2.12 0.73
CA ALA A 84 15.53 -3.44 0.31
C ALA A 84 16.09 -3.86 -1.06
N GLU A 85 16.25 -2.91 -2.00
CA GLU A 85 16.89 -3.12 -3.31
C GLU A 85 18.39 -3.44 -3.17
N GLU A 86 19.09 -2.81 -2.21
CA GLU A 86 20.50 -3.08 -1.93
C GLU A 86 20.74 -4.42 -1.23
N HIS A 87 19.68 -5.04 -0.67
CA HIS A 87 19.77 -6.31 0.06
C HIS A 87 18.85 -7.39 -0.52
N PRO A 88 19.05 -7.80 -1.80
CA PRO A 88 18.18 -8.76 -2.47
C PRO A 88 18.22 -10.16 -1.86
N GLU A 89 19.24 -10.47 -1.05
CA GLU A 89 19.38 -11.72 -0.30
C GLU A 89 18.48 -11.79 0.94
N LYS A 90 17.91 -10.64 1.36
CA LYS A 90 16.99 -10.56 2.50
C LYS A 90 15.53 -10.63 2.05
N GLU A 91 14.67 -11.15 2.93
CA GLU A 91 13.21 -11.11 2.80
C GLU A 91 12.66 -10.19 3.89
N PHE A 92 12.01 -9.11 3.47
CA PHE A 92 11.45 -8.10 4.38
C PHE A 92 9.99 -8.39 4.65
N LEU A 93 9.65 -8.71 5.89
CA LEU A 93 8.28 -9.02 6.32
C LEU A 93 7.60 -7.72 6.78
N LEU A 94 6.95 -7.02 5.85
CA LEU A 94 6.26 -5.77 6.16
C LEU A 94 5.01 -6.05 7.00
N THR A 95 4.90 -5.42 8.16
CA THR A 95 3.68 -5.41 8.98
C THR A 95 2.71 -4.31 8.51
N ALA A 96 1.48 -4.29 9.03
CA ALA A 96 0.49 -3.25 8.74
C ALA A 96 0.88 -1.91 9.41
N ILE A 97 2.02 -1.34 8.98
CA ILE A 97 2.57 -0.09 9.52
C ILE A 97 1.56 1.06 9.44
N GLY A 98 1.60 1.96 10.41
CA GLY A 98 0.76 3.16 10.44
C GLY A 98 -0.71 2.93 10.82
N THR A 99 -1.25 1.71 10.70
CA THR A 99 -2.69 1.45 10.91
C THR A 99 -3.09 1.24 12.38
N GLY A 100 -2.12 1.07 13.26
CA GLY A 100 -2.33 0.91 14.71
C GLY A 100 -2.38 2.27 15.43
N ILE A 101 -1.42 2.52 16.34
CA ILE A 101 -1.36 3.73 17.18
C ILE A 101 -1.33 5.01 16.34
N ALA A 102 -0.66 5.01 15.19
CA ALA A 102 -0.60 6.17 14.30
C ALA A 102 -1.97 6.49 13.68
N GLY A 103 -2.88 5.50 13.57
CA GLY A 103 -4.27 5.72 13.16
C GLY A 103 -4.43 6.18 11.70
N PHE A 104 -3.48 5.86 10.82
CA PHE A 104 -3.70 6.03 9.38
C PHE A 104 -4.82 5.10 8.91
N ASP A 105 -5.58 5.57 7.95
CA ASP A 105 -6.54 4.72 7.26
C ASP A 105 -5.83 3.59 6.51
N THR A 106 -6.35 2.37 6.62
CA THR A 106 -5.72 1.18 6.04
C THR A 106 -5.67 1.25 4.51
N ASN A 107 -6.71 1.76 3.89
CA ASN A 107 -6.79 1.92 2.44
C ASN A 107 -5.76 2.95 1.93
N TYR A 108 -5.63 4.07 2.65
CA TYR A 108 -4.60 5.06 2.37
C TYR A 108 -3.19 4.47 2.50
N MET A 109 -2.90 3.73 3.57
CA MET A 109 -1.59 3.09 3.73
C MET A 109 -1.30 2.04 2.65
N ALA A 110 -2.30 1.25 2.25
CA ALA A 110 -2.17 0.31 1.13
C ALA A 110 -1.78 1.04 -0.17
N TYR A 111 -2.40 2.19 -0.44
CA TYR A 111 -2.08 3.03 -1.58
C TYR A 111 -0.66 3.62 -1.49
N MET A 112 -0.24 4.12 -0.32
CA MET A 112 1.12 4.64 -0.13
C MET A 112 2.19 3.55 -0.30
N ILE A 113 1.94 2.33 0.15
CA ILE A 113 2.80 1.16 -0.06
C ILE A 113 2.84 0.78 -1.55
N LEU A 114 1.72 0.84 -2.26
CA LEU A 114 1.67 0.61 -3.70
C LEU A 114 2.53 1.63 -4.46
N ARG A 115 2.35 2.93 -4.18
CA ARG A 115 3.16 4.03 -4.76
C ARG A 115 4.65 3.92 -4.47
N ALA A 116 5.01 3.40 -3.32
CA ALA A 116 6.41 3.18 -2.97
C ALA A 116 7.11 2.16 -3.87
N ASN A 117 6.35 1.38 -4.64
CA ASN A 117 6.85 0.39 -5.60
C ASN A 117 7.96 -0.49 -5.01
N LEU A 118 7.67 -1.09 -3.85
CA LEU A 118 8.64 -1.88 -3.10
C LEU A 118 9.12 -3.11 -3.91
N PRO A 119 10.37 -3.55 -3.80
CA PRO A 119 10.92 -4.68 -4.55
C PRO A 119 10.30 -6.03 -4.14
N ASP A 120 10.54 -7.08 -4.95
CA ASP A 120 9.90 -8.40 -4.79
C ASP A 120 10.30 -9.15 -3.52
N ASN A 121 11.41 -8.79 -2.90
CA ASN A 121 11.86 -9.34 -1.63
C ASN A 121 11.13 -8.73 -0.40
N VAL A 122 10.19 -7.80 -0.62
CA VAL A 122 9.28 -7.30 0.42
C VAL A 122 7.94 -8.02 0.33
N THR A 123 7.54 -8.70 1.42
CA THR A 123 6.21 -9.30 1.56
C THR A 123 5.21 -8.27 2.10
N LEU A 124 3.94 -8.39 1.75
CA LEU A 124 2.90 -7.45 2.17
C LEU A 124 1.92 -8.08 3.17
N PRO A 125 1.49 -7.36 4.21
CA PRO A 125 0.37 -7.81 5.02
C PRO A 125 -0.90 -7.87 4.17
N LYS A 126 -1.81 -8.77 4.50
CA LYS A 126 -3.06 -8.97 3.74
C LYS A 126 -3.90 -7.70 3.61
N GLU A 127 -3.82 -6.83 4.61
CA GLU A 127 -4.52 -5.53 4.65
C GLU A 127 -4.11 -4.59 3.52
N PHE A 128 -2.90 -4.76 2.98
CA PHE A 128 -2.35 -3.90 1.91
C PHE A 128 -2.43 -4.54 0.52
N THR A 129 -3.12 -5.67 0.37
CA THR A 129 -3.27 -6.36 -0.92
C THR A 129 -4.52 -5.98 -1.69
N LYS A 130 -5.35 -5.11 -1.12
CA LYS A 130 -6.58 -4.61 -1.71
C LYS A 130 -6.70 -3.12 -1.46
N ILE A 131 -7.21 -2.40 -2.45
CA ILE A 131 -7.45 -0.96 -2.38
C ILE A 131 -8.86 -0.68 -2.85
N LYS A 132 -9.62 0.05 -2.04
CA LYS A 132 -10.92 0.60 -2.41
C LYS A 132 -10.75 1.96 -3.05
N GLY A 133 -11.58 2.24 -4.03
CA GLY A 133 -11.59 3.52 -4.73
C GLY A 133 -12.84 3.71 -5.56
N TYR A 134 -12.77 4.56 -6.56
CA TYR A 134 -13.91 5.01 -7.34
C TYR A 134 -13.63 4.86 -8.83
N LYS A 135 -14.64 4.37 -9.55
CA LYS A 135 -14.56 4.17 -11.01
C LYS A 135 -15.75 4.82 -11.70
N GLY A 136 -15.46 5.48 -12.82
CA GLY A 136 -16.48 6.02 -13.74
C GLY A 136 -16.80 5.04 -14.87
N PHE A 137 -18.03 5.11 -15.35
CA PHE A 137 -18.56 4.32 -16.46
C PHE A 137 -19.45 5.18 -17.35
N ASN A 138 -19.58 4.77 -18.60
CA ASN A 138 -20.65 5.26 -19.47
C ASN A 138 -22.04 4.88 -18.91
N PRO A 139 -23.15 5.50 -19.40
CA PRO A 139 -24.50 5.23 -18.89
C PRO A 139 -24.90 3.76 -18.94
N ASP A 140 -24.36 2.99 -19.86
CA ASP A 140 -24.62 1.56 -20.05
C ASP A 140 -23.67 0.65 -19.25
N MET A 141 -22.90 1.21 -18.31
CA MET A 141 -21.88 0.49 -17.52
C MET A 141 -20.70 -0.02 -18.35
N THR A 142 -20.38 0.63 -19.47
CA THR A 142 -19.15 0.32 -20.22
C THR A 142 -18.00 1.27 -19.84
N CYS A 143 -16.77 0.78 -19.91
CA CYS A 143 -15.54 1.56 -19.83
C CYS A 143 -14.53 0.97 -20.83
N ARG A 144 -13.98 1.79 -21.75
CA ARG A 144 -13.06 1.36 -22.81
C ARG A 144 -13.60 0.17 -23.62
N GLY A 145 -14.92 0.11 -23.85
CA GLY A 145 -15.58 -0.99 -24.59
C GLY A 145 -15.83 -2.27 -23.78
N PHE A 146 -15.34 -2.36 -22.56
CA PHE A 146 -15.64 -3.48 -21.67
C PHE A 146 -16.92 -3.19 -20.86
N LYS A 147 -17.78 -4.20 -20.74
CA LYS A 147 -19.08 -4.13 -20.04
C LYS A 147 -18.95 -4.62 -18.61
N TYR A 148 -19.35 -3.80 -17.65
CA TYR A 148 -19.37 -4.15 -16.23
C TYR A 148 -20.79 -4.34 -15.72
N GLU A 149 -20.91 -5.12 -14.65
CA GLU A 149 -22.14 -5.31 -13.89
C GLU A 149 -21.84 -5.10 -12.41
N GLU A 150 -22.75 -4.43 -11.72
CA GLU A 150 -22.66 -4.20 -10.28
C GLU A 150 -22.66 -5.52 -9.49
N GLY A 151 -21.81 -5.61 -8.45
CA GLY A 151 -21.65 -6.80 -7.63
C GLY A 151 -20.88 -7.95 -8.29
N LYS A 152 -20.16 -7.69 -9.38
CA LYS A 152 -19.36 -8.70 -10.09
C LYS A 152 -17.86 -8.51 -9.88
N ASP A 153 -17.17 -9.64 -9.89
CA ASP A 153 -15.72 -9.72 -9.93
C ASP A 153 -15.23 -9.90 -11.37
N TYR A 154 -14.15 -9.20 -11.70
CA TYR A 154 -13.47 -9.32 -12.99
C TYR A 154 -11.98 -9.55 -12.76
N GLU A 155 -11.39 -10.37 -13.63
CA GLU A 155 -9.96 -10.69 -13.61
C GLU A 155 -9.40 -10.60 -15.02
N GLU A 156 -8.22 -10.02 -15.16
CA GLU A 156 -7.46 -9.90 -16.40
C GLU A 156 -6.06 -10.49 -16.20
N GLU A 157 -5.60 -11.23 -17.21
CA GLU A 157 -4.24 -11.77 -17.26
C GLU A 157 -3.35 -10.87 -18.10
N GLY A 158 -2.10 -10.69 -17.70
CA GLY A 158 -1.10 -9.91 -18.43
C GLY A 158 -0.37 -8.91 -17.57
N GLU A 159 0.39 -8.05 -18.22
CA GLU A 159 1.08 -6.95 -17.58
C GLU A 159 0.06 -5.86 -17.23
N ILE A 160 0.12 -5.39 -15.99
CA ILE A 160 -0.72 -4.32 -15.47
C ILE A 160 0.13 -3.06 -15.36
N GLY A 161 -0.38 -1.97 -15.91
CA GLY A 161 0.28 -0.68 -15.87
C GLY A 161 -0.71 0.47 -15.77
N ALA A 162 -0.44 1.43 -14.90
CA ALA A 162 -1.24 2.63 -14.77
C ALA A 162 -1.31 3.35 -16.12
N CYS A 163 -2.50 3.80 -16.49
CA CYS A 163 -2.82 4.41 -17.78
C CYS A 163 -2.67 3.52 -19.04
N GLU A 164 -2.23 2.28 -18.89
CA GLU A 164 -2.03 1.33 -20.00
C GLU A 164 -3.03 0.17 -19.93
N ASN A 165 -2.72 -0.88 -19.19
CA ASN A 165 -3.46 -2.12 -19.13
C ASN A 165 -4.01 -2.41 -17.73
N GLY A 166 -5.11 -3.16 -17.67
CA GLY A 166 -5.78 -3.51 -16.43
C GLY A 166 -7.08 -2.76 -16.18
N PHE A 167 -7.71 -3.06 -15.06
CA PHE A 167 -8.88 -2.32 -14.59
C PHE A 167 -8.43 -1.08 -13.83
N HIS A 168 -8.89 0.09 -14.25
CA HIS A 168 -8.48 1.38 -13.68
C HIS A 168 -9.56 1.96 -12.78
N PHE A 169 -9.14 2.57 -11.68
CA PHE A 169 -9.97 3.31 -10.74
C PHE A 169 -9.11 4.36 -10.01
N CYS A 170 -9.73 5.35 -9.35
CA CYS A 170 -9.01 6.37 -8.60
C CYS A 170 -9.25 6.19 -7.10
N LEU A 171 -8.23 6.47 -6.28
CA LEU A 171 -8.39 6.48 -4.83
C LEU A 171 -9.36 7.60 -4.40
N HIS A 172 -9.22 8.78 -5.00
CA HIS A 172 -10.07 9.93 -4.69
C HIS A 172 -11.22 10.08 -5.69
N PRO A 173 -12.47 10.30 -5.22
CA PRO A 173 -13.63 10.35 -6.11
C PRO A 173 -13.60 11.53 -7.09
N LEU A 174 -12.93 12.64 -6.75
CA LEU A 174 -12.84 13.80 -7.65
C LEU A 174 -11.90 13.55 -8.83
N ASP A 175 -10.89 12.70 -8.69
CA ASP A 175 -9.95 12.39 -9.76
C ASP A 175 -10.63 11.58 -10.88
N VAL A 176 -11.69 10.84 -10.56
CA VAL A 176 -12.52 10.15 -11.56
C VAL A 176 -13.10 11.14 -12.57
N PHE A 177 -13.35 12.38 -12.18
CA PHE A 177 -13.89 13.41 -13.07
C PHE A 177 -12.91 13.88 -14.14
N GLY A 178 -11.62 13.63 -13.98
CA GLY A 178 -10.63 13.79 -15.04
C GLY A 178 -10.90 12.86 -16.23
N TYR A 179 -11.43 11.66 -15.95
CA TYR A 179 -11.73 10.62 -16.94
C TYR A 179 -13.21 10.64 -17.36
N TYR A 180 -14.13 10.96 -16.43
CA TYR A 180 -15.58 11.06 -16.61
C TYR A 180 -16.08 12.42 -16.13
N PRO A 181 -16.11 13.46 -16.99
CA PRO A 181 -16.38 14.85 -16.59
C PRO A 181 -17.73 15.04 -15.89
N PRO A 182 -17.80 15.90 -14.86
CA PRO A 182 -19.02 16.18 -14.10
C PRO A 182 -20.17 16.78 -14.93
N ALA A 183 -19.86 17.45 -16.05
CA ALA A 183 -20.86 18.00 -16.97
C ALA A 183 -21.84 16.93 -17.49
N TYR A 184 -21.43 15.67 -17.44
CA TYR A 184 -22.21 14.51 -17.87
C TYR A 184 -22.68 13.65 -16.68
N ILE A 185 -22.72 14.19 -15.45
CA ILE A 185 -23.12 13.44 -14.23
C ILE A 185 -24.47 12.73 -14.40
N GLY A 186 -25.43 13.32 -15.10
CA GLY A 186 -26.71 12.67 -15.38
C GLY A 186 -26.65 11.52 -16.40
N MET A 187 -25.50 11.32 -17.05
CA MET A 187 -25.26 10.33 -18.09
C MET A 187 -24.25 9.28 -17.68
N ASN A 188 -23.19 9.68 -16.94
CA ASN A 188 -22.17 8.76 -16.44
C ASN A 188 -22.59 8.11 -15.12
N LYS A 189 -22.06 6.93 -14.83
CA LYS A 189 -22.24 6.22 -13.57
C LYS A 189 -20.94 6.19 -12.82
N PHE A 190 -21.03 6.20 -11.48
CA PHE A 190 -19.86 6.18 -10.59
C PHE A 190 -20.12 5.15 -9.50
N HIS A 191 -19.16 4.25 -9.29
CA HIS A 191 -19.24 3.21 -8.27
C HIS A 191 -18.01 3.22 -7.40
N GLU A 192 -18.19 2.87 -6.14
CA GLU A 192 -17.12 2.41 -5.27
C GLU A 192 -16.70 1.01 -5.74
N VAL A 193 -15.38 0.76 -5.82
CA VAL A 193 -14.82 -0.48 -6.31
C VAL A 193 -13.68 -0.94 -5.41
N GLU A 194 -13.33 -2.24 -5.48
CA GLU A 194 -12.16 -2.79 -4.79
C GLU A 194 -11.22 -3.43 -5.81
N GLY A 195 -10.01 -2.87 -5.93
CA GLY A 195 -8.93 -3.41 -6.75
C GLY A 195 -8.02 -4.35 -5.96
N SER A 196 -7.49 -5.37 -6.61
CA SER A 196 -6.55 -6.34 -6.04
C SER A 196 -5.74 -7.06 -7.12
N GLY A 197 -4.92 -8.03 -6.70
CA GLY A 197 -4.05 -8.79 -7.59
C GLY A 197 -2.74 -8.06 -7.88
N TYR A 198 -2.34 -7.98 -9.15
CA TYR A 198 -1.29 -7.06 -9.56
C TYR A 198 -1.88 -5.66 -9.59
N MET A 199 -1.20 -4.71 -9.00
CA MET A 199 -1.60 -3.31 -8.99
C MET A 199 -0.40 -2.44 -9.34
N ASP A 200 -0.69 -1.32 -9.98
CA ASP A 200 0.24 -0.25 -10.30
C ASP A 200 -0.45 1.10 -10.10
N ALA A 201 0.28 2.09 -9.58
CA ALA A 201 -0.26 3.40 -9.28
C ALA A 201 0.40 4.46 -10.16
N ASP A 202 -0.40 5.40 -10.66
CA ASP A 202 0.08 6.57 -11.37
C ASP A 202 0.90 7.49 -10.45
N GLU A 203 1.87 8.20 -11.01
CA GLU A 203 2.70 9.16 -10.28
C GLU A 203 2.03 10.54 -10.20
N ASP A 204 1.21 10.90 -11.19
CA ASP A 204 0.65 12.25 -11.35
C ASP A 204 -0.72 12.44 -10.67
N ASP A 205 -1.51 11.36 -10.56
CA ASP A 205 -2.82 11.40 -9.90
C ASP A 205 -3.07 10.16 -9.01
N THR A 206 -4.30 9.94 -8.54
CA THR A 206 -4.63 8.78 -7.71
C THR A 206 -5.14 7.58 -8.52
N ASN A 207 -4.87 7.54 -9.82
CA ASN A 207 -5.26 6.42 -10.69
C ASN A 207 -4.46 5.16 -10.34
N ILE A 208 -5.17 4.06 -10.25
CA ILE A 208 -4.63 2.73 -9.95
C ILE A 208 -5.11 1.78 -11.04
N ALA A 209 -4.17 1.01 -11.62
CA ALA A 209 -4.48 -0.15 -12.44
C ALA A 209 -4.39 -1.42 -11.61
N CYS A 210 -5.29 -2.38 -11.86
CA CYS A 210 -5.29 -3.68 -11.17
C CYS A 210 -5.68 -4.83 -12.08
N SER A 211 -5.21 -6.04 -11.76
CA SER A 211 -5.59 -7.26 -12.50
C SER A 211 -6.93 -7.84 -12.06
N LYS A 212 -7.42 -7.45 -10.88
CA LYS A 212 -8.71 -7.91 -10.34
C LYS A 212 -9.48 -6.74 -9.78
N ILE A 213 -10.76 -6.65 -10.12
CA ILE A 213 -11.65 -5.61 -9.63
C ILE A 213 -13.03 -6.18 -9.27
N HIS A 214 -13.55 -5.73 -8.14
CA HIS A 214 -14.95 -5.89 -7.73
C HIS A 214 -15.68 -4.56 -7.93
N ILE A 215 -16.89 -4.60 -8.54
CA ILE A 215 -17.71 -3.41 -8.84
C ILE A 215 -18.84 -3.30 -7.83
#